data_ae1cc769c9bdd62e30ee0df52f283dbc
#
_entry.id   ae1cc769c9bdd62e30ee0df52f283dbc
#
_cell.length_a   1.000
_cell.length_b   1.000
_cell.length_c   1.000
_cell.angle_alpha   90.00
_cell.angle_beta   90.00
_cell.angle_gamma   90.00
#
_symmetry.space_group_name_H-M   'P 1'
#
loop_
_entity.id
_entity.type
_entity.pdbx_description
1 polymer ?
#
loop_
_entity_poly.entity_id
_entity_poly.type
_entity_poly.pdbx_seq_one_letter_code
_entity_poly.pdbx_strand_id
1 'polypeptide(L)'
;ALTFHYLCSTNYKLRTVMETLEKIFAAKLLKVKAIKLQPTNPFTWASGWKSPFYCDNRKTLSYPELRNFVKIEIGRLIAERFPEADAIAGVATGAIPQGALVADLLNLPFVYVRSKPKDHGLENLIEGELRPGMKVVVVEDLISTGGSSLKAVEAIRNNGCEVSGMVAAYTYGFDVAAQAFKAANVKLITLTNYEAVVAEAVRIGYIDPSDVEVLNEWRKDPAHWNG
;
A
#
# COMPACT_ATOMS: atom_id res chain seq x y z
N ALA A 1 -16.31 11.14 -32.33
CA ALA A 1 -16.44 12.28 -31.41
C ALA A 1 -17.09 11.85 -30.07
N LEU A 2 -18.07 10.97 -30.07
CA LEU A 2 -18.78 10.48 -28.89
C LEU A 2 -17.89 9.58 -27.97
N THR A 3 -16.98 8.79 -28.53
CA THR A 3 -16.13 7.86 -27.82
C THR A 3 -15.07 8.59 -26.97
N PHE A 4 -14.55 9.72 -27.45
CA PHE A 4 -13.53 10.50 -26.75
C PHE A 4 -14.10 11.26 -25.53
N HIS A 5 -15.35 11.71 -25.63
CA HIS A 5 -16.04 12.39 -24.53
C HIS A 5 -16.36 11.43 -23.37
N TYR A 6 -16.73 10.18 -23.70
CA TYR A 6 -17.04 9.16 -22.68
C TYR A 6 -15.80 8.74 -21.87
N LEU A 7 -14.66 8.55 -22.55
CA LEU A 7 -13.40 8.21 -21.89
C LEU A 7 -12.87 9.35 -21.00
N CYS A 8 -13.04 10.60 -21.43
CA CYS A 8 -12.64 11.76 -20.63
C CYS A 8 -13.50 11.91 -19.38
N SER A 9 -14.82 11.70 -19.48
CA SER A 9 -15.74 11.80 -18.32
C SER A 9 -15.53 10.65 -17.32
N THR A 10 -15.18 9.45 -17.79
CA THR A 10 -14.92 8.29 -16.94
C THR A 10 -13.62 8.48 -16.16
N ASN A 11 -12.57 9.00 -16.81
CA ASN A 11 -11.30 9.29 -16.15
C ASN A 11 -11.44 10.42 -15.10
N TYR A 12 -12.24 11.43 -15.37
CA TYR A 12 -12.52 12.51 -14.40
C TYR A 12 -13.29 12.00 -13.19
N LYS A 13 -14.34 11.19 -13.38
CA LYS A 13 -15.10 10.58 -12.29
C LYS A 13 -14.24 9.64 -11.44
N LEU A 14 -13.41 8.80 -12.05
CA LEU A 14 -12.49 7.92 -11.36
C LEU A 14 -11.48 8.71 -10.51
N ARG A 15 -10.91 9.79 -11.05
CA ARG A 15 -9.98 10.65 -10.32
C ARG A 15 -10.63 11.29 -9.09
N THR A 16 -11.84 11.82 -9.22
CA THR A 16 -12.58 12.45 -8.11
C THR A 16 -12.93 11.43 -7.02
N VAL A 17 -13.34 10.19 -7.40
CA VAL A 17 -13.63 9.12 -6.44
C VAL A 17 -12.35 8.68 -5.70
N MET A 18 -11.22 8.56 -6.41
CA MET A 18 -9.94 8.20 -5.79
C MET A 18 -9.46 9.27 -4.80
N GLU A 19 -9.58 10.56 -5.15
CA GLU A 19 -9.27 11.65 -4.21
C GLU A 19 -10.13 11.58 -2.95
N THR A 20 -11.41 11.25 -3.08
CA THR A 20 -12.31 11.09 -1.94
C THR A 20 -11.92 9.91 -1.06
N LEU A 21 -11.60 8.75 -1.66
CA LEU A 21 -11.14 7.57 -0.95
C LEU A 21 -9.85 7.83 -0.18
N GLU A 22 -8.88 8.46 -0.84
CA GLU A 22 -7.59 8.82 -0.22
C GLU A 22 -7.78 9.67 1.03
N LYS A 23 -8.61 10.71 0.97
CA LYS A 23 -8.91 11.60 2.10
C LYS A 23 -9.66 10.88 3.21
N ILE A 24 -10.69 10.09 2.88
CA ILE A 24 -11.46 9.32 3.86
C ILE A 24 -10.56 8.35 4.62
N PHE A 25 -9.69 7.63 3.91
CA PHE A 25 -8.80 6.67 4.56
C PHE A 25 -7.70 7.37 5.37
N ALA A 26 -7.14 8.48 4.89
CA ALA A 26 -6.21 9.31 5.64
C ALA A 26 -6.78 9.77 6.98
N ALA A 27 -8.01 10.29 6.98
CA ALA A 27 -8.72 10.70 8.22
C ALA A 27 -8.88 9.53 9.20
N LYS A 28 -9.23 8.34 8.72
CA LYS A 28 -9.37 7.14 9.55
C LYS A 28 -8.04 6.70 10.17
N LEU A 29 -6.95 6.74 9.41
CA LEU A 29 -5.61 6.39 9.89
C LEU A 29 -5.11 7.36 10.97
N LEU A 30 -5.34 8.66 10.80
CA LEU A 30 -5.03 9.68 11.80
C LEU A 30 -5.87 9.49 13.07
N LYS A 31 -7.17 9.26 12.94
CA LYS A 31 -8.11 9.05 14.05
C LYS A 31 -7.68 7.91 14.97
N VAL A 32 -7.28 6.76 14.42
CA VAL A 32 -6.85 5.60 15.21
C VAL A 32 -5.37 5.66 15.57
N LYS A 33 -4.67 6.73 15.20
CA LYS A 33 -3.23 6.91 15.41
C LYS A 33 -2.41 5.76 14.78
N ALA A 34 -2.87 5.20 13.67
CA ALA A 34 -2.08 4.33 12.81
C ALA A 34 -1.00 5.16 12.10
N ILE A 35 -1.32 6.39 11.74
CA ILE A 35 -0.35 7.41 11.35
C ILE A 35 -0.26 8.47 12.45
N LYS A 36 0.96 8.88 12.76
CA LYS A 36 1.29 9.96 13.69
C LYS A 36 2.27 10.91 13.04
N LEU A 37 2.03 12.20 13.22
CA LEU A 37 2.88 13.29 12.75
C LEU A 37 3.40 14.05 13.97
N GLN A 38 4.72 14.21 14.07
CA GLN A 38 5.41 14.92 15.16
C GLN A 38 6.57 15.75 14.57
N PRO A 39 6.28 16.86 13.88
CA PRO A 39 7.31 17.69 13.24
C PRO A 39 8.32 18.27 14.22
N THR A 40 7.84 18.68 15.39
CA THR A 40 8.67 19.34 16.45
C THR A 40 9.36 18.36 17.40
N ASN A 41 8.92 17.09 17.45
CA ASN A 41 9.50 16.05 18.30
C ASN A 41 9.53 14.72 17.54
N PRO A 42 10.47 14.57 16.59
CA PRO A 42 10.48 13.44 15.68
C PRO A 42 10.73 12.11 16.39
N PHE A 43 10.15 11.06 15.82
CA PHE A 43 10.41 9.68 16.21
C PHE A 43 11.85 9.28 15.87
N THR A 44 12.40 8.34 16.62
CA THR A 44 13.62 7.62 16.23
C THR A 44 13.22 6.21 15.79
N TRP A 45 13.49 5.86 14.54
CA TRP A 45 13.24 4.52 14.03
C TRP A 45 14.29 3.53 14.54
N ALA A 46 14.01 2.22 14.41
CA ALA A 46 14.97 1.17 14.78
C ALA A 46 16.28 1.24 13.99
N SER A 47 16.29 1.86 12.82
CA SER A 47 17.48 2.19 12.02
C SER A 47 18.34 3.30 12.60
N GLY A 48 17.85 4.01 13.62
CA GLY A 48 18.45 5.23 14.17
C GLY A 48 18.03 6.52 13.45
N TRP A 49 17.31 6.43 12.37
CA TRP A 49 16.86 7.61 11.60
C TRP A 49 15.80 8.41 12.37
N LYS A 50 15.89 9.72 12.25
CA LYS A 50 14.85 10.63 12.73
C LYS A 50 13.73 10.72 11.71
N SER A 51 12.49 10.76 12.19
CA SER A 51 11.32 10.90 11.33
C SER A 51 10.20 11.67 12.02
N PRO A 52 9.65 12.72 11.42
CA PRO A 52 8.46 13.40 11.91
C PRO A 52 7.18 12.62 11.59
N PHE A 53 7.31 11.49 10.88
CA PHE A 53 6.20 10.67 10.38
C PHE A 53 6.37 9.22 10.86
N TYR A 54 5.31 8.65 11.42
CA TYR A 54 5.26 7.23 11.80
C TYR A 54 3.98 6.60 11.27
N CYS A 55 4.11 5.44 10.62
CA CYS A 55 2.99 4.68 10.09
C CYS A 55 3.05 3.22 10.56
N ASP A 56 1.95 2.75 11.14
CA ASP A 56 1.71 1.35 11.48
C ASP A 56 0.29 0.95 11.09
N ASN A 57 0.13 0.54 9.83
CA ASN A 57 -1.16 0.13 9.27
C ASN A 57 -1.74 -1.12 9.93
N ARG A 58 -0.92 -1.94 10.61
CA ARG A 58 -1.38 -3.13 11.35
C ARG A 58 -2.37 -2.78 12.44
N LYS A 59 -2.33 -1.53 12.97
CA LYS A 59 -3.33 -1.04 13.92
C LYS A 59 -4.75 -1.05 13.36
N THR A 60 -4.91 -0.94 12.05
CA THR A 60 -6.24 -1.02 11.40
C THR A 60 -6.96 -2.34 11.69
N LEU A 61 -6.21 -3.41 11.92
CA LEU A 61 -6.75 -4.75 12.23
C LEU A 61 -7.53 -4.79 13.54
N SER A 62 -7.15 -3.94 14.51
CA SER A 62 -7.76 -3.89 15.84
C SER A 62 -9.10 -3.14 15.86
N TYR A 63 -9.46 -2.45 14.78
CA TYR A 63 -10.70 -1.69 14.64
C TYR A 63 -11.59 -2.36 13.59
N PRO A 64 -12.65 -3.12 13.97
CA PRO A 64 -13.46 -3.90 13.04
C PRO A 64 -14.01 -3.11 11.86
N GLU A 65 -14.52 -1.88 12.11
CA GLU A 65 -15.04 -1.01 11.05
C GLU A 65 -13.95 -0.59 10.05
N LEU A 66 -12.76 -0.23 10.56
CA LEU A 66 -11.65 0.19 9.71
C LEU A 66 -11.03 -1.00 8.97
N ARG A 67 -10.90 -2.14 9.63
CA ARG A 67 -10.46 -3.39 9.00
C ARG A 67 -11.41 -3.78 7.85
N ASN A 68 -12.73 -3.69 8.06
CA ASN A 68 -13.72 -3.94 7.02
C ASN A 68 -13.65 -2.91 5.89
N PHE A 69 -13.45 -1.63 6.21
CA PHE A 69 -13.24 -0.59 5.21
C PHE A 69 -12.05 -0.92 4.29
N VAL A 70 -10.88 -1.24 4.87
CA VAL A 70 -9.68 -1.59 4.11
C VAL A 70 -9.91 -2.83 3.25
N LYS A 71 -10.52 -3.89 3.82
CA LYS A 71 -10.89 -5.11 3.09
C LYS A 71 -11.76 -4.81 1.88
N ILE A 72 -12.84 -4.05 2.07
CA ILE A 72 -13.82 -3.74 1.03
C ILE A 72 -13.19 -2.89 -0.08
N GLU A 73 -12.42 -1.84 0.28
CA GLU A 73 -11.85 -0.94 -0.72
C GLU A 73 -10.72 -1.59 -1.52
N ILE A 74 -9.87 -2.41 -0.89
CA ILE A 74 -8.87 -3.20 -1.63
C ILE A 74 -9.57 -4.19 -2.54
N GLY A 75 -10.58 -4.93 -2.05
CA GLY A 75 -11.35 -5.89 -2.85
C GLY A 75 -12.04 -5.23 -4.04
N ARG A 76 -12.67 -4.06 -3.84
CA ARG A 76 -13.28 -3.26 -4.91
C ARG A 76 -12.27 -2.86 -5.97
N LEU A 77 -11.09 -2.33 -5.56
CA LEU A 77 -10.04 -1.95 -6.49
C LEU A 77 -9.51 -3.14 -7.29
N ILE A 78 -9.38 -4.31 -6.66
CA ILE A 78 -8.96 -5.53 -7.36
C ILE A 78 -10.01 -5.94 -8.38
N ALA A 79 -11.28 -6.02 -8.00
CA ALA A 79 -12.36 -6.39 -8.91
C ALA A 79 -12.50 -5.43 -10.11
N GLU A 80 -12.27 -4.13 -9.88
CA GLU A 80 -12.36 -3.12 -10.95
C GLU A 80 -11.13 -3.05 -11.86
N ARG A 81 -9.95 -3.29 -11.32
CA ARG A 81 -8.68 -3.02 -12.02
C ARG A 81 -7.95 -4.28 -12.49
N PHE A 82 -8.28 -5.40 -11.87
CA PHE A 82 -7.69 -6.72 -12.13
C PHE A 82 -8.78 -7.81 -12.13
N PRO A 83 -9.83 -7.67 -12.97
CA PRO A 83 -10.99 -8.57 -12.96
C PRO A 83 -10.64 -10.04 -13.30
N GLU A 84 -9.47 -10.27 -13.86
CA GLU A 84 -8.98 -11.60 -14.23
C GLU A 84 -8.02 -12.20 -13.18
N ALA A 85 -8.03 -11.69 -11.94
CA ALA A 85 -7.21 -12.23 -10.88
C ALA A 85 -7.62 -13.66 -10.52
N ASP A 86 -6.67 -14.59 -10.54
CA ASP A 86 -6.88 -16.00 -10.17
C ASP A 86 -6.54 -16.25 -8.69
N ALA A 87 -5.71 -15.41 -8.08
CA ALA A 87 -5.29 -15.54 -6.68
C ALA A 87 -4.83 -14.21 -6.09
N ILE A 88 -4.84 -14.13 -4.76
CA ILE A 88 -4.33 -13.02 -3.97
C ILE A 88 -3.06 -13.46 -3.23
N ALA A 89 -2.03 -12.61 -3.26
CA ALA A 89 -0.80 -12.83 -2.51
C ALA A 89 -0.55 -11.69 -1.51
N GLY A 90 -0.51 -11.99 -0.22
CA GLY A 90 -0.13 -11.00 0.81
C GLY A 90 1.38 -10.92 1.00
N VAL A 91 1.94 -9.72 1.13
CA VAL A 91 3.37 -9.57 1.49
C VAL A 91 3.53 -9.71 3.01
N ALA A 92 4.37 -10.63 3.43
CA ALA A 92 4.62 -10.84 4.84
C ALA A 92 5.44 -9.69 5.44
N THR A 93 5.11 -9.23 6.64
CA THR A 93 4.14 -9.78 7.58
C THR A 93 2.86 -8.95 7.61
N GLY A 94 2.94 -7.65 7.31
CA GLY A 94 1.89 -6.66 7.52
C GLY A 94 0.63 -6.92 6.69
N ALA A 95 0.81 -7.40 5.46
CA ALA A 95 -0.31 -7.60 4.55
C ALA A 95 -0.92 -9.00 4.57
N ILE A 96 -0.39 -9.95 5.36
CA ILE A 96 -0.99 -11.28 5.46
C ILE A 96 -2.46 -11.21 5.88
N PRO A 97 -2.83 -10.54 6.99
CA PRO A 97 -4.22 -10.49 7.43
C PRO A 97 -5.14 -9.80 6.41
N GLN A 98 -4.69 -8.68 5.85
CA GLN A 98 -5.50 -7.94 4.88
C GLN A 98 -5.66 -8.72 3.58
N GLY A 99 -4.59 -9.35 3.09
CA GLY A 99 -4.65 -10.21 1.90
C GLY A 99 -5.60 -11.38 2.07
N ALA A 100 -5.56 -12.05 3.23
CA ALA A 100 -6.47 -13.16 3.54
C ALA A 100 -7.94 -12.70 3.57
N LEU A 101 -8.22 -11.56 4.21
CA LEU A 101 -9.57 -11.00 4.27
C LEU A 101 -10.09 -10.56 2.89
N VAL A 102 -9.21 -10.06 2.03
CA VAL A 102 -9.55 -9.67 0.64
C VAL A 102 -9.80 -10.90 -0.21
N ALA A 103 -8.98 -11.94 -0.09
CA ALA A 103 -9.17 -13.20 -0.79
C ALA A 103 -10.50 -13.86 -0.42
N ASP A 104 -10.85 -13.88 0.89
CA ASP A 104 -12.14 -14.34 1.39
C ASP A 104 -13.30 -13.54 0.77
N LEU A 105 -13.21 -12.20 0.76
CA LEU A 105 -14.23 -11.34 0.16
C LEU A 105 -14.44 -11.61 -1.34
N LEU A 106 -13.36 -11.88 -2.07
CA LEU A 106 -13.39 -12.12 -3.52
C LEU A 106 -13.60 -13.59 -3.88
N ASN A 107 -13.64 -14.48 -2.89
CA ASN A 107 -13.69 -15.94 -3.07
C ASN A 107 -12.55 -16.46 -3.97
N LEU A 108 -11.34 -15.94 -3.75
CA LEU A 108 -10.11 -16.32 -4.47
C LEU A 108 -9.14 -17.08 -3.58
N PRO A 109 -8.30 -17.96 -4.13
CA PRO A 109 -7.17 -18.55 -3.42
C PRO A 109 -6.27 -17.49 -2.79
N PHE A 110 -5.71 -17.82 -1.62
CA PHE A 110 -4.78 -16.95 -0.90
C PHE A 110 -3.45 -17.63 -0.66
N VAL A 111 -2.36 -16.89 -0.90
CA VAL A 111 -1.01 -17.22 -0.50
C VAL A 111 -0.37 -16.00 0.17
N TYR A 112 0.72 -16.20 0.91
CA TYR A 112 1.55 -15.07 1.32
C TYR A 112 3.02 -15.31 1.00
N VAL A 113 3.75 -14.22 0.78
CA VAL A 113 5.18 -14.27 0.41
C VAL A 113 6.02 -13.78 1.57
N ARG A 114 6.91 -14.63 2.05
CA ARG A 114 7.83 -14.35 3.17
C ARG A 114 8.96 -13.43 2.75
N SER A 115 9.48 -12.68 3.71
CA SER A 115 10.66 -11.81 3.50
C SER A 115 11.98 -12.58 3.42
N LYS A 116 12.02 -13.81 3.97
CA LYS A 116 13.20 -14.71 3.98
C LYS A 116 12.77 -16.15 3.76
N PRO A 117 13.61 -16.98 3.11
CA PRO A 117 13.40 -18.42 3.00
C PRO A 117 13.29 -19.10 4.38
N LYS A 118 12.80 -20.35 4.40
CA LYS A 118 12.87 -21.21 5.59
C LYS A 118 14.30 -21.69 5.78
N ASP A 119 14.73 -21.80 7.03
CA ASP A 119 16.05 -22.32 7.39
C ASP A 119 16.19 -23.81 7.06
N HIS A 120 15.06 -24.51 6.87
CA HIS A 120 15.00 -25.95 6.55
C HIS A 120 13.93 -26.22 5.50
N GLY A 121 14.27 -26.96 4.44
CA GLY A 121 13.36 -27.37 3.37
C GLY A 121 13.60 -26.68 2.03
N LEU A 122 12.61 -26.76 1.12
CA LEU A 122 12.66 -26.07 -0.16
C LEU A 122 12.76 -24.57 0.07
N GLU A 123 13.66 -23.88 -0.65
CA GLU A 123 13.90 -22.42 -0.60
C GLU A 123 12.70 -21.60 -1.12
N ASN A 124 11.48 -22.01 -0.74
CA ASN A 124 10.26 -21.39 -1.21
C ASN A 124 9.88 -20.22 -0.28
N LEU A 125 9.70 -19.04 -0.87
CA LEU A 125 9.21 -17.84 -0.18
C LEU A 125 7.69 -17.82 -0.09
N ILE A 126 6.98 -18.61 -0.91
CA ILE A 126 5.52 -18.63 -1.01
C ILE A 126 4.96 -19.68 -0.06
N GLU A 127 4.06 -19.26 0.80
CA GLU A 127 3.27 -20.14 1.67
C GLU A 127 1.84 -20.24 1.13
N GLY A 128 1.39 -21.47 0.90
CA GLY A 128 0.20 -21.82 0.15
C GLY A 128 0.58 -22.38 -1.21
N GLU A 129 -0.38 -22.54 -2.10
CA GLU A 129 -0.22 -23.15 -3.41
C GLU A 129 -0.57 -22.18 -4.54
N LEU A 130 0.37 -21.94 -5.45
CA LEU A 130 0.16 -21.27 -6.73
C LEU A 130 0.51 -22.22 -7.86
N ARG A 131 -0.36 -22.29 -8.86
CA ARG A 131 -0.09 -23.05 -10.08
C ARG A 131 0.53 -22.16 -11.14
N PRO A 132 1.55 -22.59 -11.88
CA PRO A 132 2.10 -21.83 -13.00
C PRO A 132 1.01 -21.34 -13.96
N GLY A 133 1.17 -20.13 -14.46
CA GLY A 133 0.20 -19.49 -15.35
C GLY A 133 -0.92 -18.70 -14.63
N MET A 134 -1.07 -18.83 -13.30
CA MET A 134 -2.07 -18.01 -12.57
C MET A 134 -1.73 -16.53 -12.62
N LYS A 135 -2.75 -15.70 -12.72
CA LYS A 135 -2.70 -14.23 -12.61
C LYS A 135 -2.90 -13.82 -11.16
N VAL A 136 -1.86 -13.29 -10.53
CA VAL A 136 -1.84 -13.00 -9.10
C VAL A 136 -1.88 -11.49 -8.88
N VAL A 137 -2.74 -11.02 -7.97
CA VAL A 137 -2.70 -9.65 -7.45
C VAL A 137 -2.05 -9.65 -6.08
N VAL A 138 -1.04 -8.79 -5.91
CA VAL A 138 -0.32 -8.65 -4.65
C VAL A 138 -1.01 -7.61 -3.77
N VAL A 139 -1.19 -7.92 -2.49
CA VAL A 139 -1.71 -7.02 -1.46
C VAL A 139 -0.57 -6.64 -0.52
N GLU A 140 -0.43 -5.33 -0.25
CA GLU A 140 0.60 -4.79 0.63
C GLU A 140 -0.02 -3.83 1.67
N ASP A 141 0.57 -3.72 2.84
CA ASP A 141 0.11 -2.78 3.86
C ASP A 141 0.72 -1.39 3.69
N LEU A 142 1.99 -1.32 3.30
CA LEU A 142 2.74 -0.07 3.19
C LEU A 142 3.86 -0.16 2.15
N ILE A 143 3.92 0.82 1.25
CA ILE A 143 5.03 1.02 0.34
C ILE A 143 5.93 2.16 0.84
N SER A 144 7.16 1.81 1.22
CA SER A 144 8.25 2.77 1.44
C SER A 144 9.10 2.87 0.17
N THR A 145 10.24 2.20 0.13
CA THR A 145 11.10 2.13 -1.08
C THR A 145 10.67 1.06 -2.08
N GLY A 146 9.73 0.18 -1.70
CA GLY A 146 9.21 -0.89 -2.56
C GLY A 146 10.07 -2.16 -2.61
N GLY A 147 11.23 -2.19 -1.98
CA GLY A 147 12.17 -3.30 -2.12
C GLY A 147 11.62 -4.66 -1.65
N SER A 148 10.96 -4.74 -0.49
CA SER A 148 10.33 -5.98 0.01
C SER A 148 9.17 -6.41 -0.87
N SER A 149 8.35 -5.46 -1.28
CA SER A 149 7.16 -5.69 -2.10
C SER A 149 7.53 -6.23 -3.49
N LEU A 150 8.58 -5.69 -4.10
CA LEU A 150 9.07 -6.15 -5.41
C LEU A 150 9.79 -7.51 -5.33
N LYS A 151 10.45 -7.83 -4.22
CA LYS A 151 10.95 -9.21 -3.98
C LYS A 151 9.81 -10.24 -3.94
N ALA A 152 8.66 -9.87 -3.37
CA ALA A 152 7.49 -10.74 -3.39
C ALA A 152 6.95 -10.94 -4.82
N VAL A 153 6.93 -9.89 -5.64
CA VAL A 153 6.59 -9.98 -7.07
C VAL A 153 7.54 -10.93 -7.80
N GLU A 154 8.84 -10.80 -7.57
CA GLU A 154 9.85 -11.67 -8.18
C GLU A 154 9.65 -13.14 -7.78
N ALA A 155 9.40 -13.43 -6.51
CA ALA A 155 9.14 -14.78 -6.02
C ALA A 155 7.91 -15.41 -6.72
N ILE A 156 6.83 -14.64 -6.91
CA ILE A 156 5.62 -15.10 -7.61
C ILE A 156 5.92 -15.38 -9.08
N ARG A 157 6.67 -14.51 -9.76
CA ARG A 157 7.08 -14.68 -11.16
C ARG A 157 8.00 -15.89 -11.33
N ASN A 158 8.95 -16.11 -10.40
CA ASN A 158 9.84 -17.27 -10.40
C ASN A 158 9.09 -18.59 -10.18
N ASN A 159 7.89 -18.56 -9.58
CA ASN A 159 6.99 -19.71 -9.49
C ASN A 159 6.18 -19.96 -10.78
N GLY A 160 6.48 -19.22 -11.87
CA GLY A 160 5.80 -19.35 -13.16
C GLY A 160 4.44 -18.65 -13.23
N CYS A 161 4.11 -17.76 -12.30
CA CYS A 161 2.87 -17.00 -12.29
C CYS A 161 3.06 -15.60 -12.89
N GLU A 162 1.95 -15.01 -13.34
CA GLU A 162 1.87 -13.61 -13.77
C GLU A 162 1.49 -12.73 -12.57
N VAL A 163 2.14 -11.56 -12.39
CA VAL A 163 1.70 -10.54 -11.44
C VAL A 163 0.96 -9.46 -12.21
N SER A 164 -0.37 -9.43 -12.06
CA SER A 164 -1.25 -8.45 -12.73
C SER A 164 -1.06 -7.04 -12.16
N GLY A 165 -0.73 -6.93 -10.88
CA GLY A 165 -0.44 -5.68 -10.21
C GLY A 165 -0.39 -5.81 -8.70
N MET A 166 -0.27 -4.66 -8.03
CA MET A 166 -0.25 -4.56 -6.58
C MET A 166 -1.23 -3.51 -6.09
N VAL A 167 -1.97 -3.84 -5.03
CA VAL A 167 -2.82 -2.90 -4.30
C VAL A 167 -2.29 -2.78 -2.88
N ALA A 168 -1.91 -1.56 -2.47
CA ALA A 168 -1.40 -1.29 -1.12
C ALA A 168 -2.34 -0.36 -0.35
N ALA A 169 -2.37 -0.50 0.97
CA ALA A 169 -3.17 0.40 1.80
C ALA A 169 -2.57 1.82 1.82
N TYR A 170 -1.25 1.94 1.87
CA TYR A 170 -0.56 3.23 1.98
C TYR A 170 0.76 3.27 1.20
N THR A 171 1.14 4.45 0.72
CA THR A 171 2.48 4.72 0.19
C THR A 171 3.03 6.06 0.68
N TYR A 172 4.35 6.09 0.96
CA TYR A 172 5.08 7.35 1.15
C TYR A 172 5.27 8.13 -0.16
N GLY A 173 5.10 7.47 -1.30
CA GLY A 173 5.25 8.09 -2.62
C GLY A 173 6.68 8.55 -2.91
N PHE A 174 7.69 7.83 -2.41
CA PHE A 174 9.09 8.14 -2.73
C PHE A 174 9.38 7.86 -4.20
N ASP A 175 10.16 8.73 -4.83
CA ASP A 175 10.55 8.60 -6.25
C ASP A 175 11.28 7.27 -6.51
N VAL A 176 12.10 6.81 -5.57
CA VAL A 176 12.78 5.53 -5.68
C VAL A 176 11.79 4.36 -5.79
N ALA A 177 10.68 4.40 -5.08
CA ALA A 177 9.64 3.38 -5.20
C ALA A 177 8.94 3.47 -6.56
N ALA A 178 8.55 4.68 -6.98
CA ALA A 178 7.90 4.89 -8.27
C ALA A 178 8.75 4.37 -9.44
N GLN A 179 10.06 4.68 -9.42
CA GLN A 179 11.02 4.20 -10.42
C GLN A 179 11.18 2.68 -10.38
N ALA A 180 11.28 2.09 -9.18
CA ALA A 180 11.43 0.65 -9.01
C ALA A 180 10.20 -0.13 -9.50
N PHE A 181 8.98 0.31 -9.18
CA PHE A 181 7.73 -0.30 -9.67
C PHE A 181 7.60 -0.16 -11.19
N LYS A 182 7.99 0.98 -11.75
CA LYS A 182 8.04 1.20 -13.21
C LYS A 182 9.02 0.24 -13.88
N ALA A 183 10.24 0.14 -13.35
CA ALA A 183 11.29 -0.77 -13.87
C ALA A 183 10.87 -2.24 -13.79
N ALA A 184 10.18 -2.63 -12.72
CA ALA A 184 9.66 -3.97 -12.55
C ALA A 184 8.39 -4.25 -13.38
N ASN A 185 7.85 -3.25 -14.09
CA ASN A 185 6.59 -3.33 -14.82
C ASN A 185 5.44 -3.85 -13.93
N VAL A 186 5.28 -3.22 -12.74
CA VAL A 186 4.22 -3.54 -11.78
C VAL A 186 3.33 -2.32 -11.60
N LYS A 187 2.05 -2.47 -11.92
CA LYS A 187 1.05 -1.44 -11.65
C LYS A 187 0.76 -1.39 -10.15
N LEU A 188 1.06 -0.27 -9.52
CA LEU A 188 0.74 -0.02 -8.11
C LEU A 188 -0.50 0.87 -7.99
N ILE A 189 -1.44 0.46 -7.13
CA ILE A 189 -2.61 1.25 -6.74
C ILE A 189 -2.62 1.31 -5.21
N THR A 190 -2.94 2.48 -4.63
CA THR A 190 -2.96 2.66 -3.18
C THR A 190 -4.29 3.26 -2.72
N LEU A 191 -4.73 2.92 -1.50
CA LEU A 191 -5.93 3.52 -0.90
C LEU A 191 -5.70 4.97 -0.48
N THR A 192 -4.50 5.27 0.01
CA THR A 192 -4.07 6.63 0.35
C THR A 192 -2.56 6.77 0.23
N ASN A 193 -2.06 7.99 0.35
CA ASN A 193 -0.66 8.35 0.20
C ASN A 193 -0.24 9.44 1.18
N TYR A 194 1.03 9.77 1.17
CA TYR A 194 1.63 10.76 2.05
C TYR A 194 0.98 12.14 1.92
N GLU A 195 0.78 12.62 0.69
CA GLU A 195 0.21 13.95 0.42
C GLU A 195 -1.21 14.06 0.96
N ALA A 196 -2.04 13.04 0.73
CA ALA A 196 -3.41 13.02 1.22
C ALA A 196 -3.46 13.02 2.76
N VAL A 197 -2.54 12.30 3.42
CA VAL A 197 -2.44 12.27 4.89
C VAL A 197 -2.01 13.61 5.44
N VAL A 198 -0.99 14.26 4.88
CA VAL A 198 -0.51 15.57 5.34
C VAL A 198 -1.59 16.63 5.13
N ALA A 199 -2.22 16.66 3.95
CA ALA A 199 -3.31 17.59 3.66
C ALA A 199 -4.50 17.40 4.61
N GLU A 200 -4.88 16.16 4.90
CA GLU A 200 -5.96 15.87 5.83
C GLU A 200 -5.60 16.23 7.27
N ALA A 201 -4.35 16.01 7.68
CA ALA A 201 -3.87 16.37 9.01
C ALA A 201 -3.95 17.88 9.26
N VAL A 202 -3.59 18.69 8.26
CA VAL A 202 -3.79 20.17 8.32
C VAL A 202 -5.27 20.50 8.38
N ARG A 203 -6.10 19.91 7.52
CA ARG A 203 -7.53 20.19 7.44
C ARG A 203 -8.26 19.95 8.76
N ILE A 204 -7.88 18.91 9.51
CA ILE A 204 -8.51 18.57 10.80
C ILE A 204 -7.81 19.21 12.01
N GLY A 205 -6.79 20.05 11.81
CA GLY A 205 -6.03 20.68 12.88
C GLY A 205 -5.14 19.71 13.69
N TYR A 206 -4.73 18.60 13.08
CA TYR A 206 -3.81 17.63 13.72
C TYR A 206 -2.37 18.14 13.75
N ILE A 207 -1.98 18.92 12.74
CA ILE A 207 -0.74 19.67 12.62
C ILE A 207 -1.04 21.10 12.14
N ASP A 208 -0.12 22.03 12.39
CA ASP A 208 -0.17 23.37 11.84
C ASP A 208 0.23 23.41 10.35
N PRO A 209 -0.31 24.34 9.54
CA PRO A 209 0.15 24.54 8.17
C PRO A 209 1.66 24.81 8.06
N SER A 210 2.27 25.45 9.06
CA SER A 210 3.72 25.69 9.13
C SER A 210 4.56 24.41 9.25
N ASP A 211 3.98 23.32 9.78
CA ASP A 211 4.67 22.04 9.92
C ASP A 211 4.85 21.29 8.60
N VAL A 212 4.09 21.67 7.57
CA VAL A 212 4.12 21.00 6.25
C VAL A 212 5.49 21.11 5.61
N GLU A 213 6.20 22.21 5.79
CA GLU A 213 7.53 22.41 5.23
C GLU A 213 8.54 21.39 5.80
N VAL A 214 8.57 21.21 7.11
CA VAL A 214 9.42 20.22 7.79
C VAL A 214 9.12 18.80 7.31
N LEU A 215 7.84 18.45 7.17
CA LEU A 215 7.40 17.15 6.66
C LEU A 215 7.85 16.92 5.21
N ASN A 216 7.77 17.95 4.36
CA ASN A 216 8.20 17.87 2.97
C ASN A 216 9.74 17.81 2.84
N GLU A 217 10.48 18.49 3.70
CA GLU A 217 11.94 18.39 3.74
C GLU A 217 12.39 16.98 4.13
N TRP A 218 11.80 16.42 5.19
CA TRP A 218 12.05 15.04 5.57
C TRP A 218 11.79 14.07 4.41
N ARG A 219 10.68 14.23 3.71
CA ARG A 219 10.30 13.33 2.61
C ARG A 219 11.28 13.33 1.44
N LYS A 220 11.98 14.43 1.20
CA LYS A 220 12.99 14.52 0.12
C LYS A 220 14.19 13.61 0.37
N ASP A 221 14.65 13.53 1.62
CA ASP A 221 15.80 12.72 2.02
C ASP A 221 15.65 12.20 3.46
N PRO A 222 14.80 11.15 3.65
CA PRO A 222 14.53 10.63 5.00
C PRO A 222 15.76 10.04 5.69
N ALA A 223 16.76 9.61 4.92
CA ALA A 223 17.96 8.97 5.45
C ALA A 223 18.94 9.97 6.11
N HIS A 224 18.97 11.21 5.63
CA HIS A 224 19.92 12.24 6.09
C HIS A 224 19.23 13.41 6.80
N TRP A 225 17.92 13.31 7.03
CA TRP A 225 17.19 14.33 7.77
C TRP A 225 17.48 14.24 9.27
N ASN A 226 17.92 15.34 9.87
CA ASN A 226 18.40 15.39 11.25
C ASN A 226 17.41 15.99 12.27
N GLY A 227 16.22 16.44 11.81
CA GLY A 227 15.19 17.03 12.67
C GLY A 227 15.26 18.52 12.74
#